data_03a8e2d35be68d214caf479b2556401d
#
_entry.id   03a8e2d35be68d214caf479b2556401d
#
_cell.length_a   1.000
_cell.length_b   1.000
_cell.length_c   1.000
_cell.angle_alpha   90.00
_cell.angle_beta   90.00
_cell.angle_gamma   90.00
#
_symmetry.space_group_name_H-M   'P 1'
#
loop_
_entity.id
_entity.type
_entity.pdbx_description
1 polymer ?
#
loop_
_entity_poly.entity_id
_entity_poly.type
_entity_poly.pdbx_seq_one_letter_code
_entity_poly.pdbx_strand_id
1 'polypeptide(L)'
;MHQISDKVFAEDFLFELDIATPLLPSPYEAFPFLVIENFLDEETCREIIDSAKTDRDAADAELRSSDKALNQQIRNTRIHELSSLHQRLYDEAFDTLRPQIENFYALSLTSSTKPQLLEYTKGSFYKAHSDDSSVLVDKGGNIAGFKQVAPQRKVTTLLFVSEQGKGDLSPYQFSGGELTFNYFKDSEDQALLLTPKMGTLIVFGSNPIYTHEVKVVEDGYRLTVAQWHDAIL
;
A
#
# COMPACT_ATOMS: atom_id res chain seq x y z
N MET A 1 25.42 0.53 -7.92
CA MET A 1 23.98 0.74 -8.07
C MET A 1 23.32 -0.51 -7.51
N HIS A 2 22.40 -0.37 -6.56
CA HIS A 2 21.75 -1.53 -5.97
C HIS A 2 20.56 -1.96 -6.83
N GLN A 3 20.48 -3.24 -7.05
CA GLN A 3 19.38 -3.85 -7.78
C GLN A 3 18.17 -3.97 -6.83
N ILE A 4 17.04 -3.45 -7.27
CA ILE A 4 15.78 -3.54 -6.53
C ILE A 4 14.80 -4.53 -7.16
N SER A 5 15.13 -5.09 -8.33
CA SER A 5 14.35 -6.08 -9.05
C SER A 5 15.20 -6.72 -10.14
N ASP A 6 15.05 -8.03 -10.33
CA ASP A 6 15.63 -8.78 -11.45
C ASP A 6 15.09 -8.33 -12.81
N LYS A 7 13.89 -7.75 -12.82
CA LYS A 7 13.25 -7.24 -14.05
C LYS A 7 13.76 -5.85 -14.47
N VAL A 8 14.42 -5.15 -13.57
CA VAL A 8 15.00 -3.81 -13.84
C VAL A 8 16.50 -3.91 -14.13
N PHE A 9 17.16 -4.94 -13.58
CA PHE A 9 18.59 -5.18 -13.72
C PHE A 9 18.83 -6.59 -14.27
N ALA A 10 20.08 -6.95 -14.56
CA ALA A 10 20.42 -8.23 -15.15
C ALA A 10 19.96 -9.42 -14.28
N GLU A 11 19.17 -10.32 -14.85
CA GLU A 11 18.69 -11.52 -14.18
C GLU A 11 19.85 -12.38 -13.64
N ASP A 12 20.93 -12.49 -14.39
CA ASP A 12 22.09 -13.33 -14.09
C ASP A 12 22.79 -12.92 -12.78
N PHE A 13 22.63 -11.68 -12.36
CA PHE A 13 23.28 -11.16 -11.16
C PHE A 13 22.61 -11.63 -9.85
N LEU A 14 21.34 -11.93 -9.86
CA LEU A 14 20.60 -12.34 -8.66
C LEU A 14 20.78 -13.84 -8.33
N PHE A 15 21.00 -14.68 -9.33
CA PHE A 15 21.17 -16.13 -9.13
C PHE A 15 22.47 -16.49 -8.42
N GLU A 16 23.46 -15.61 -8.42
CA GLU A 16 24.74 -15.82 -7.74
C GLU A 16 24.77 -15.28 -6.31
N LEU A 17 23.75 -14.51 -5.93
CA LEU A 17 23.63 -13.98 -4.58
C LEU A 17 22.74 -14.90 -3.74
N ASP A 18 23.35 -15.79 -2.99
CA ASP A 18 22.68 -16.55 -1.93
C ASP A 18 22.35 -15.60 -0.77
N ILE A 19 21.37 -14.71 -1.02
CA ILE A 19 20.86 -13.79 -0.01
C ILE A 19 19.81 -14.58 0.77
N ALA A 20 20.22 -15.13 1.90
CA ALA A 20 19.30 -15.66 2.88
C ALA A 20 18.41 -14.53 3.39
N THR A 21 17.29 -14.29 2.73
CA THR A 21 16.28 -13.38 3.25
C THR A 21 15.50 -14.13 4.32
N PRO A 22 15.28 -13.55 5.51
CA PRO A 22 14.42 -14.14 6.52
C PRO A 22 12.93 -14.11 6.11
N LEU A 23 12.61 -13.55 4.94
CA LEU A 23 11.27 -13.49 4.40
C LEU A 23 10.91 -14.85 3.80
N LEU A 24 9.73 -15.35 4.18
CA LEU A 24 9.18 -16.58 3.62
C LEU A 24 9.00 -16.44 2.09
N PRO A 25 9.10 -17.52 1.32
CA PRO A 25 8.82 -17.50 -0.10
C PRO A 25 7.46 -16.87 -0.36
N SER A 26 7.44 -15.78 -1.11
CA SER A 26 6.22 -15.06 -1.48
C SER A 26 5.90 -15.34 -2.95
N PRO A 27 4.62 -15.49 -3.34
CA PRO A 27 4.25 -15.56 -4.75
C PRO A 27 4.62 -14.27 -5.51
N TYR A 28 5.03 -13.22 -4.79
CA TYR A 28 5.45 -11.94 -5.36
C TYR A 28 6.96 -11.72 -5.34
N GLU A 29 7.77 -12.76 -5.08
CA GLU A 29 9.23 -12.66 -4.95
C GLU A 29 9.93 -12.07 -6.18
N ALA A 30 9.36 -12.30 -7.38
CA ALA A 30 9.85 -11.74 -8.63
C ALA A 30 9.53 -10.24 -8.82
N PHE A 31 8.84 -9.59 -7.90
CA PHE A 31 8.46 -8.19 -7.99
C PHE A 31 9.30 -7.32 -7.04
N PRO A 32 9.54 -6.04 -7.38
CA PRO A 32 10.41 -5.15 -6.60
C PRO A 32 9.70 -4.56 -5.37
N PHE A 33 8.92 -5.36 -4.65
CA PHE A 33 8.26 -4.97 -3.42
C PHE A 33 8.24 -6.13 -2.42
N LEU A 34 8.11 -5.82 -1.13
CA LEU A 34 8.03 -6.82 -0.08
C LEU A 34 6.58 -7.12 0.28
N VAL A 35 6.30 -8.39 0.55
CA VAL A 35 5.04 -8.86 1.15
C VAL A 35 5.40 -9.58 2.45
N ILE A 36 4.97 -9.03 3.57
CA ILE A 36 5.30 -9.50 4.90
C ILE A 36 4.01 -9.96 5.57
N GLU A 37 3.82 -11.27 5.63
CA GLU A 37 2.67 -11.87 6.31
C GLU A 37 2.84 -11.79 7.83
N ASN A 38 1.72 -11.73 8.56
CA ASN A 38 1.68 -11.65 10.02
C ASN A 38 2.47 -10.47 10.61
N PHE A 39 2.45 -9.32 9.94
CA PHE A 39 3.00 -8.08 10.48
C PHE A 39 2.27 -7.64 11.75
N LEU A 40 0.93 -7.72 11.75
CA LEU A 40 0.10 -7.75 12.95
C LEU A 40 -0.70 -9.04 12.96
N ASP A 41 -1.00 -9.54 14.15
CA ASP A 41 -1.86 -10.72 14.29
C ASP A 41 -3.34 -10.39 13.99
N GLU A 42 -4.12 -11.43 13.74
CA GLU A 42 -5.53 -11.29 13.38
C GLU A 42 -6.37 -10.66 14.51
N GLU A 43 -6.05 -10.91 15.78
CA GLU A 43 -6.78 -10.36 16.93
C GLU A 43 -6.62 -8.84 16.97
N THR A 44 -5.39 -8.35 16.88
CA THR A 44 -5.08 -6.91 16.79
C THR A 44 -5.76 -6.26 15.57
N CYS A 45 -5.75 -6.93 14.42
CA CYS A 45 -6.44 -6.41 13.23
C CYS A 45 -7.96 -6.29 13.44
N ARG A 46 -8.60 -7.28 14.06
CA ARG A 46 -10.02 -7.24 14.39
C ARG A 46 -10.36 -6.11 15.36
N GLU A 47 -9.55 -5.90 16.38
CA GLU A 47 -9.70 -4.79 17.32
C GLU A 47 -9.62 -3.42 16.63
N ILE A 48 -8.69 -3.27 15.68
CA ILE A 48 -8.58 -2.04 14.85
C ILE A 48 -9.87 -1.85 14.03
N ILE A 49 -10.41 -2.90 13.40
CA ILE A 49 -11.65 -2.82 12.63
C ILE A 49 -12.83 -2.42 13.51
N ASP A 50 -12.99 -3.04 14.67
CA ASP A 50 -14.09 -2.78 15.57
C ASP A 50 -14.01 -1.36 16.16
N SER A 51 -12.79 -0.88 16.43
CA SER A 51 -12.54 0.51 16.84
C SER A 51 -12.94 1.49 15.72
N ALA A 52 -12.52 1.25 14.48
CA ALA A 52 -12.82 2.12 13.35
C ALA A 52 -14.34 2.19 13.06
N LYS A 53 -15.06 1.07 13.18
CA LYS A 53 -16.53 1.03 12.99
C LYS A 53 -17.30 1.84 14.02
N THR A 54 -16.72 2.04 15.20
CA THR A 54 -17.33 2.86 16.27
C THR A 54 -16.93 4.34 16.21
N ASP A 55 -15.88 4.65 15.48
CA ASP A 55 -15.36 6.02 15.33
C ASP A 55 -16.33 6.86 14.47
N ARG A 56 -16.89 7.94 15.08
CA ARG A 56 -17.79 8.89 14.44
C ARG A 56 -17.08 10.11 13.89
N ASP A 57 -15.80 10.28 14.22
CA ASP A 57 -15.01 11.47 13.90
C ASP A 57 -14.17 11.27 12.61
N ALA A 58 -14.39 10.17 11.89
CA ALA A 58 -13.69 9.89 10.64
C ALA A 58 -13.93 11.00 9.60
N ALA A 59 -12.84 11.53 9.08
CA ALA A 59 -12.88 12.56 8.05
C ALA A 59 -12.88 11.96 6.64
N ASP A 60 -13.67 12.53 5.73
CA ASP A 60 -13.56 12.22 4.31
C ASP A 60 -12.13 12.51 3.81
N ALA A 61 -11.54 11.59 3.06
CA ALA A 61 -10.20 11.78 2.52
C ALA A 61 -10.21 12.91 1.48
N GLU A 62 -9.50 13.99 1.80
CA GLU A 62 -9.32 15.12 0.88
C GLU A 62 -7.97 15.01 0.16
N LEU A 63 -8.01 15.13 -1.17
CA LEU A 63 -6.80 15.38 -1.96
C LEU A 63 -6.45 16.88 -1.83
N ARG A 64 -5.19 17.23 -2.07
CA ARG A 64 -4.69 18.62 -2.04
C ARG A 64 -5.30 19.53 -3.14
N SER A 65 -6.49 19.23 -3.61
CA SER A 65 -7.24 20.01 -4.58
C SER A 65 -8.34 20.78 -3.87
N SER A 66 -8.57 22.01 -4.30
CA SER A 66 -9.65 22.87 -3.78
C SER A 66 -11.05 22.45 -4.24
N ASP A 67 -11.16 21.48 -5.15
CA ASP A 67 -12.43 21.00 -5.70
C ASP A 67 -12.81 19.64 -5.07
N LYS A 68 -13.73 19.70 -4.10
CA LYS A 68 -14.21 18.52 -3.36
C LYS A 68 -14.92 17.50 -4.27
N ALA A 69 -15.63 17.95 -5.31
CA ALA A 69 -16.33 17.07 -6.25
C ALA A 69 -15.34 16.31 -7.14
N LEU A 70 -14.27 16.96 -7.58
CA LEU A 70 -13.21 16.31 -8.34
C LEU A 70 -12.45 15.29 -7.48
N ASN A 71 -12.22 15.61 -6.22
CA ASN A 71 -11.59 14.72 -5.26
C ASN A 71 -12.38 13.41 -5.09
N GLN A 72 -13.70 13.49 -4.94
CA GLN A 72 -14.57 12.31 -4.82
C GLN A 72 -14.62 11.45 -6.08
N GLN A 73 -14.34 12.01 -7.26
CA GLN A 73 -14.23 11.24 -8.52
C GLN A 73 -12.91 10.49 -8.65
N ILE A 74 -11.89 10.86 -7.86
CA ILE A 74 -10.57 10.24 -7.87
C ILE A 74 -10.43 9.28 -6.69
N ARG A 75 -10.97 9.67 -5.53
CA ARG A 75 -10.88 8.90 -4.29
C ARG A 75 -12.17 9.02 -3.49
N ASN A 76 -12.71 7.88 -3.10
CA ASN A 76 -13.86 7.80 -2.19
C ASN A 76 -13.49 6.91 -1.01
N THR A 77 -12.92 7.50 0.03
CA THR A 77 -12.46 6.79 1.25
C THR A 77 -12.60 7.69 2.46
N ARG A 78 -12.67 7.11 3.65
CA ARG A 78 -12.56 7.83 4.91
C ARG A 78 -11.21 7.58 5.55
N ILE A 79 -10.73 8.54 6.33
CA ILE A 79 -9.49 8.45 7.09
C ILE A 79 -9.84 8.47 8.57
N HIS A 80 -9.34 7.48 9.28
CA HIS A 80 -9.38 7.42 10.74
C HIS A 80 -7.98 7.55 11.31
N GLU A 81 -7.88 7.86 12.58
CA GLU A 81 -6.66 7.74 13.34
C GLU A 81 -6.61 6.37 14.04
N LEU A 82 -5.44 5.76 14.06
CA LEU A 82 -5.21 4.62 14.96
C LEU A 82 -5.30 5.08 16.41
N SER A 83 -5.89 4.26 17.29
CA SER A 83 -5.79 4.49 18.71
C SER A 83 -4.32 4.51 19.15
N SER A 84 -4.01 5.20 20.24
CA SER A 84 -2.63 5.25 20.74
C SER A 84 -2.03 3.87 21.04
N LEU A 85 -2.86 2.90 21.39
CA LEU A 85 -2.43 1.50 21.58
C LEU A 85 -2.06 0.88 20.23
N HIS A 86 -2.96 0.92 19.25
CA HIS A 86 -2.75 0.30 17.94
C HIS A 86 -1.63 0.98 17.16
N GLN A 87 -1.47 2.30 17.29
CA GLN A 87 -0.32 2.99 16.71
C GLN A 87 0.99 2.49 17.29
N ARG A 88 1.09 2.33 18.62
CA ARG A 88 2.30 1.80 19.26
C ARG A 88 2.62 0.38 18.80
N LEU A 89 1.62 -0.51 18.72
CA LEU A 89 1.82 -1.88 18.22
C LEU A 89 2.32 -1.89 16.77
N TYR A 90 1.75 -1.02 15.94
CA TYR A 90 2.22 -0.83 14.56
C TYR A 90 3.67 -0.34 14.51
N ASP A 91 4.01 0.69 15.30
CA ASP A 91 5.35 1.28 15.32
C ASP A 91 6.40 0.26 15.82
N GLU A 92 6.10 -0.50 16.87
CA GLU A 92 6.97 -1.56 17.40
C GLU A 92 7.21 -2.68 16.39
N ALA A 93 6.16 -3.12 15.68
CA ALA A 93 6.28 -4.11 14.60
C ALA A 93 7.10 -3.55 13.43
N PHE A 94 6.86 -2.29 13.04
CA PHE A 94 7.60 -1.63 11.98
C PHE A 94 9.09 -1.47 12.31
N ASP A 95 9.42 -1.03 13.53
CA ASP A 95 10.82 -0.88 13.96
C ASP A 95 11.58 -2.21 13.95
N THR A 96 10.90 -3.31 14.23
CA THR A 96 11.49 -4.66 14.11
C THR A 96 11.83 -5.02 12.67
N LEU A 97 11.02 -4.59 11.69
CA LEU A 97 11.21 -4.88 10.27
C LEU A 97 12.06 -3.85 9.52
N ARG A 98 12.24 -2.67 10.09
CA ARG A 98 12.98 -1.57 9.48
C ARG A 98 14.33 -1.99 8.87
N PRO A 99 15.21 -2.75 9.57
CA PRO A 99 16.50 -3.16 8.99
C PRO A 99 16.36 -4.03 7.73
N GLN A 100 15.30 -4.83 7.65
CA GLN A 100 15.04 -5.69 6.49
C GLN A 100 14.58 -4.85 5.30
N ILE A 101 13.70 -3.86 5.54
CA ILE A 101 13.22 -2.92 4.53
C ILE A 101 14.39 -2.09 4.00
N GLU A 102 15.21 -1.55 4.89
CA GLU A 102 16.40 -0.75 4.54
C GLU A 102 17.40 -1.56 3.71
N ASN A 103 17.62 -2.83 4.09
CA ASN A 103 18.52 -3.72 3.34
C ASN A 103 17.95 -4.07 1.96
N PHE A 104 16.65 -4.35 1.85
CA PHE A 104 16.03 -4.71 0.58
C PHE A 104 16.09 -3.57 -0.45
N TYR A 105 15.84 -2.34 -0.02
CA TYR A 105 15.87 -1.17 -0.89
C TYR A 105 17.24 -0.47 -0.94
N ALA A 106 18.22 -0.96 -0.18
CA ALA A 106 19.56 -0.36 -0.03
C ALA A 106 19.51 1.13 0.31
N LEU A 107 18.70 1.48 1.31
CA LEU A 107 18.50 2.86 1.78
C LEU A 107 18.47 2.91 3.31
N SER A 108 18.46 4.11 3.87
CA SER A 108 18.21 4.34 5.30
C SER A 108 16.98 5.21 5.48
N LEU A 109 15.98 4.69 6.19
CA LEU A 109 14.76 5.42 6.52
C LEU A 109 15.06 6.52 7.56
N THR A 110 14.62 7.74 7.30
CA THR A 110 14.93 8.91 8.13
C THR A 110 13.75 9.39 8.96
N SER A 111 12.60 9.53 8.34
CA SER A 111 11.37 9.97 8.99
C SER A 111 10.16 9.29 8.38
N SER A 112 9.10 9.23 9.15
CA SER A 112 7.82 8.65 8.72
C SER A 112 6.67 9.61 8.97
N THR A 113 5.66 9.58 8.13
CA THR A 113 4.39 10.25 8.42
C THR A 113 3.66 9.52 9.55
N LYS A 114 2.64 10.14 10.12
CA LYS A 114 1.70 9.41 10.97
C LYS A 114 0.97 8.35 10.13
N PRO A 115 0.80 7.12 10.63
CA PRO A 115 -0.01 6.11 9.96
C PRO A 115 -1.45 6.60 9.75
N GLN A 116 -2.01 6.33 8.57
CA GLN A 116 -3.39 6.67 8.23
C GLN A 116 -4.21 5.41 8.05
N LEU A 117 -5.27 5.27 8.82
CA LEU A 117 -6.22 4.18 8.70
C LEU A 117 -7.26 4.54 7.64
N LEU A 118 -7.27 3.82 6.51
CA LEU A 118 -8.07 4.10 5.34
C LEU A 118 -9.25 3.14 5.26
N GLU A 119 -10.46 3.68 5.36
CA GLU A 119 -11.71 2.93 5.26
C GLU A 119 -12.29 3.01 3.85
N TYR A 120 -12.63 1.85 3.32
CA TYR A 120 -13.36 1.67 2.07
C TYR A 120 -14.59 0.81 2.32
N THR A 121 -15.75 1.34 2.00
CA THR A 121 -17.02 0.62 2.03
C THR A 121 -17.54 0.40 0.62
N LYS A 122 -18.69 -0.24 0.47
CA LYS A 122 -19.33 -0.47 -0.83
C LYS A 122 -19.35 0.78 -1.71
N GLY A 123 -18.82 0.67 -2.92
CA GLY A 123 -18.69 1.78 -3.87
C GLY A 123 -17.44 2.65 -3.67
N SER A 124 -16.67 2.44 -2.62
CA SER A 124 -15.40 3.14 -2.40
C SER A 124 -14.32 2.63 -3.35
N PHE A 125 -13.41 3.53 -3.74
CA PHE A 125 -12.31 3.24 -4.65
C PHE A 125 -11.19 4.28 -4.49
N TYR A 126 -10.04 4.00 -5.11
CA TYR A 126 -9.00 5.00 -5.33
C TYR A 126 -8.37 4.76 -6.70
N LYS A 127 -8.50 5.74 -7.62
CA LYS A 127 -7.96 5.63 -8.98
C LYS A 127 -6.44 5.55 -8.98
N ALA A 128 -5.90 5.11 -10.11
CA ALA A 128 -4.46 4.96 -10.33
C ALA A 128 -3.69 6.24 -9.98
N HIS A 129 -2.74 6.10 -9.07
CA HIS A 129 -1.88 7.17 -8.57
C HIS A 129 -0.53 6.62 -8.11
N SER A 130 0.44 7.50 -7.96
CA SER A 130 1.67 7.25 -7.21
C SER A 130 1.71 8.15 -5.98
N ASP A 131 2.37 7.71 -4.94
CA ASP A 131 2.31 8.38 -3.64
C ASP A 131 3.16 9.65 -3.55
N ASP A 132 4.20 9.74 -4.37
CA ASP A 132 5.10 10.90 -4.41
C ASP A 132 4.82 11.87 -5.56
N SER A 133 4.04 11.47 -6.58
CA SER A 133 3.89 12.22 -7.83
C SER A 133 2.45 12.35 -8.29
N SER A 134 2.19 13.44 -9.01
CA SER A 134 0.94 13.65 -9.75
C SER A 134 1.15 13.40 -11.23
N VAL A 135 0.16 12.81 -11.88
CA VAL A 135 0.13 12.59 -13.33
C VAL A 135 -0.02 13.93 -14.05
N LEU A 136 0.79 14.16 -15.06
CA LEU A 136 0.63 15.24 -16.03
C LEU A 136 -0.07 14.69 -17.27
N VAL A 137 -1.12 15.35 -17.70
CA VAL A 137 -1.85 14.99 -18.93
C VAL A 137 -1.68 16.07 -20.00
N ASP A 138 -1.60 15.64 -21.24
CA ASP A 138 -1.59 16.53 -22.40
C ASP A 138 -3.01 17.07 -22.71
N LYS A 139 -3.12 17.92 -23.76
CA LYS A 139 -4.41 18.47 -24.21
C LYS A 139 -5.37 17.41 -24.74
N GLY A 140 -4.88 16.22 -25.08
CA GLY A 140 -5.66 15.08 -25.53
C GLY A 140 -6.08 14.14 -24.40
N GLY A 141 -5.68 14.42 -23.15
CA GLY A 141 -5.94 13.57 -21.97
C GLY A 141 -4.99 12.39 -21.81
N ASN A 142 -3.92 12.30 -22.62
CA ASN A 142 -2.91 11.26 -22.50
C ASN A 142 -1.90 11.61 -21.41
N ILE A 143 -1.30 10.60 -20.77
CA ILE A 143 -0.23 10.79 -19.81
C ILE A 143 1.00 11.38 -20.52
N ALA A 144 1.36 12.60 -20.16
CA ALA A 144 2.53 13.31 -20.67
C ALA A 144 3.75 13.15 -19.76
N GLY A 145 3.56 12.68 -18.53
CA GLY A 145 4.61 12.48 -17.55
C GLY A 145 4.11 12.55 -16.11
N PHE A 146 5.05 12.71 -15.19
CA PHE A 146 4.77 12.80 -13.75
C PHE A 146 5.50 14.02 -13.17
N LYS A 147 4.85 14.66 -12.23
CA LYS A 147 5.44 15.74 -11.42
C LYS A 147 5.51 15.29 -9.97
N GLN A 148 6.71 15.21 -9.43
CA GLN A 148 6.88 14.90 -8.01
C GLN A 148 6.30 16.03 -7.15
N VAL A 149 5.41 15.67 -6.23
CA VAL A 149 4.67 16.58 -5.34
C VAL A 149 4.94 16.32 -3.87
N ALA A 150 5.50 15.15 -3.55
CA ALA A 150 5.85 14.72 -2.20
C ALA A 150 7.22 14.03 -2.18
N PRO A 151 8.32 14.77 -2.42
CA PRO A 151 9.66 14.20 -2.56
C PRO A 151 10.18 13.47 -1.31
N GLN A 152 9.60 13.75 -0.15
CA GLN A 152 9.89 13.06 1.11
C GLN A 152 9.22 11.67 1.23
N ARG A 153 8.38 11.27 0.27
CA ARG A 153 7.81 9.93 0.22
C ARG A 153 8.68 9.06 -0.69
N LYS A 154 9.52 8.22 -0.09
CA LYS A 154 10.41 7.31 -0.82
C LYS A 154 9.89 5.88 -0.80
N VAL A 155 9.38 5.47 0.35
CA VAL A 155 8.82 4.13 0.58
C VAL A 155 7.41 4.27 1.14
N THR A 156 6.51 3.46 0.63
CA THR A 156 5.14 3.30 1.15
C THR A 156 5.01 1.95 1.83
N THR A 157 4.42 1.96 3.01
CA THR A 157 3.94 0.75 3.68
C THR A 157 2.42 0.74 3.68
N LEU A 158 1.83 -0.41 3.36
CA LEU A 158 0.39 -0.63 3.33
C LEU A 158 0.03 -1.92 4.04
N LEU A 159 -0.49 -1.82 5.25
CA LEU A 159 -0.99 -2.96 6.03
C LEU A 159 -2.45 -3.24 5.66
N PHE A 160 -2.77 -4.48 5.34
CA PHE A 160 -4.13 -4.95 5.20
C PHE A 160 -4.68 -5.39 6.56
N VAL A 161 -5.59 -4.58 7.10
CA VAL A 161 -6.24 -4.85 8.38
C VAL A 161 -7.44 -5.78 8.19
N SER A 162 -8.15 -5.69 7.06
CA SER A 162 -9.19 -6.63 6.63
C SER A 162 -8.71 -7.44 5.43
N GLU A 163 -9.36 -8.55 5.13
CA GLU A 163 -9.00 -9.45 4.03
C GLU A 163 -10.10 -9.61 2.99
N GLN A 164 -9.72 -10.04 1.79
CA GLN A 164 -10.69 -10.34 0.76
C GLN A 164 -11.38 -11.68 1.04
N GLY A 165 -12.73 -11.66 1.01
CA GLY A 165 -13.58 -12.84 1.15
C GLY A 165 -14.31 -13.18 -0.14
N LYS A 166 -15.01 -14.33 -0.13
CA LYS A 166 -15.88 -14.79 -1.22
C LYS A 166 -17.21 -15.31 -0.63
N GLY A 167 -18.30 -15.02 -1.32
CA GLY A 167 -19.64 -15.43 -0.87
C GLY A 167 -20.15 -14.61 0.30
N ASP A 168 -20.63 -15.25 1.36
CA ASP A 168 -21.09 -14.58 2.57
C ASP A 168 -19.91 -14.04 3.36
N LEU A 169 -19.75 -12.72 3.36
CA LEU A 169 -18.62 -12.06 3.99
C LEU A 169 -18.77 -11.99 5.51
N SER A 170 -17.69 -12.27 6.22
CA SER A 170 -17.60 -11.95 7.64
C SER A 170 -17.51 -10.43 7.87
N PRO A 171 -17.74 -9.94 9.09
CA PRO A 171 -17.60 -8.50 9.42
C PRO A 171 -16.19 -7.92 9.17
N TYR A 172 -15.20 -8.77 8.96
CA TYR A 172 -13.78 -8.43 8.77
C TYR A 172 -13.30 -8.62 7.32
N GLN A 173 -14.24 -8.86 6.39
CA GLN A 173 -13.95 -9.16 5.00
C GLN A 173 -14.61 -8.16 4.04
N PHE A 174 -14.07 -8.14 2.80
CA PHE A 174 -14.62 -7.36 1.70
C PHE A 174 -14.52 -8.15 0.38
N SER A 175 -15.30 -7.75 -0.62
CA SER A 175 -15.17 -8.22 -2.01
C SER A 175 -14.94 -7.05 -2.96
N GLY A 176 -14.31 -7.30 -4.10
CA GLY A 176 -13.74 -6.25 -4.93
C GLY A 176 -12.57 -5.58 -4.20
N GLY A 177 -12.30 -4.32 -4.47
CA GLY A 177 -11.32 -3.52 -3.72
C GLY A 177 -9.87 -4.02 -3.78
N GLU A 178 -9.50 -4.78 -4.81
CA GLU A 178 -8.14 -5.27 -5.01
C GLU A 178 -7.15 -4.10 -5.10
N LEU A 179 -5.97 -4.28 -4.53
CA LEU A 179 -4.83 -3.41 -4.81
C LEU A 179 -4.21 -3.86 -6.13
N THR A 180 -4.20 -2.96 -7.12
CA THR A 180 -3.67 -3.26 -8.45
C THR A 180 -2.47 -2.36 -8.72
N PHE A 181 -1.32 -2.97 -9.05
CA PHE A 181 -0.17 -2.25 -9.59
C PHE A 181 -0.29 -2.18 -11.11
N ASN A 182 -0.44 -0.96 -11.66
CA ASN A 182 -0.78 -0.75 -13.05
C ASN A 182 0.36 -1.08 -14.03
N TYR A 183 1.62 -0.98 -13.58
CA TYR A 183 2.81 -1.20 -14.42
C TYR A 183 3.51 -2.54 -14.15
N PHE A 184 3.10 -3.29 -13.13
CA PHE A 184 3.55 -4.66 -12.95
C PHE A 184 2.56 -5.61 -13.62
N LYS A 185 3.11 -6.63 -14.27
CA LYS A 185 2.33 -7.61 -15.01
C LYS A 185 2.46 -8.97 -14.35
N ASP A 186 1.37 -9.70 -14.31
CA ASP A 186 1.37 -11.11 -13.92
C ASP A 186 1.81 -12.01 -15.09
N SER A 187 1.75 -13.32 -14.92
CA SER A 187 2.12 -14.31 -15.92
C SER A 187 1.21 -14.30 -17.17
N GLU A 188 0.04 -13.68 -17.08
CA GLU A 188 -0.94 -13.56 -18.16
C GLU A 188 -0.91 -12.18 -18.82
N ASP A 189 0.13 -11.38 -18.56
CA ASP A 189 0.30 -10.00 -19.04
C ASP A 189 -0.83 -9.04 -18.58
N GLN A 190 -1.52 -9.39 -17.49
CA GLN A 190 -2.49 -8.51 -16.86
C GLN A 190 -1.85 -7.65 -15.77
N ALA A 191 -2.47 -6.53 -15.44
CA ALA A 191 -2.01 -5.73 -14.29
C ALA A 191 -2.05 -6.56 -13.01
N LEU A 192 -0.97 -6.49 -12.22
CA LEU A 192 -0.81 -7.31 -11.03
C LEU A 192 -1.83 -6.93 -9.96
N LEU A 193 -2.69 -7.87 -9.62
CA LEU A 193 -3.67 -7.77 -8.55
C LEU A 193 -3.15 -8.41 -7.27
N LEU A 194 -3.25 -7.71 -6.16
CA LEU A 194 -2.90 -8.23 -4.84
C LEU A 194 -4.16 -8.42 -3.99
N THR A 195 -4.24 -9.59 -3.38
CA THR A 195 -5.30 -9.99 -2.45
C THR A 195 -4.71 -10.50 -1.13
N PRO A 196 -4.01 -9.63 -0.37
CA PRO A 196 -3.34 -10.05 0.84
C PRO A 196 -4.32 -10.49 1.92
N LYS A 197 -3.84 -11.37 2.79
CA LYS A 197 -4.55 -11.76 4.01
C LYS A 197 -4.52 -10.65 5.04
N MET A 198 -5.41 -10.74 6.02
CA MET A 198 -5.39 -9.91 7.22
C MET A 198 -3.99 -9.95 7.89
N GLY A 199 -3.51 -8.81 8.35
CA GLY A 199 -2.21 -8.69 8.99
C GLY A 199 -1.01 -8.66 8.04
N THR A 200 -1.22 -8.64 6.72
CA THR A 200 -0.14 -8.57 5.73
C THR A 200 0.26 -7.12 5.45
N LEU A 201 1.57 -6.82 5.57
CA LEU A 201 2.17 -5.55 5.18
C LEU A 201 2.78 -5.68 3.78
N ILE A 202 2.45 -4.74 2.90
CA ILE A 202 3.13 -4.56 1.61
C ILE A 202 4.01 -3.33 1.71
N VAL A 203 5.27 -3.45 1.25
CA VAL A 203 6.24 -2.35 1.23
C VAL A 203 6.71 -2.13 -0.19
N PHE A 204 6.56 -0.91 -0.71
CA PHE A 204 6.90 -0.57 -2.09
C PHE A 204 7.41 0.87 -2.24
N GLY A 205 8.08 1.16 -3.36
CA GLY A 205 8.52 2.51 -3.66
C GLY A 205 7.34 3.46 -3.93
N SER A 206 7.43 4.70 -3.50
CA SER A 206 6.35 5.68 -3.66
C SER A 206 6.30 6.33 -5.05
N ASN A 207 7.27 6.06 -5.92
CA ASN A 207 7.46 6.70 -7.23
C ASN A 207 6.48 6.15 -8.31
N PRO A 208 6.41 6.76 -9.52
CA PRO A 208 5.47 6.38 -10.56
C PRO A 208 5.56 4.95 -11.09
N ILE A 209 6.71 4.25 -10.92
CA ILE A 209 6.80 2.82 -11.30
C ILE A 209 5.80 1.98 -10.51
N TYR A 210 5.55 2.38 -9.26
CA TYR A 210 4.59 1.74 -8.36
C TYR A 210 3.20 2.39 -8.41
N THR A 211 2.82 2.96 -9.56
CA THR A 211 1.46 3.45 -9.75
C THR A 211 0.47 2.33 -9.47
N HIS A 212 -0.45 2.61 -8.57
CA HIS A 212 -1.41 1.62 -8.08
C HIS A 212 -2.80 2.24 -7.90
N GLU A 213 -3.79 1.36 -7.85
CA GLU A 213 -5.18 1.73 -7.61
C GLU A 213 -5.85 0.76 -6.64
N VAL A 214 -6.91 1.22 -6.00
CA VAL A 214 -7.86 0.37 -5.28
C VAL A 214 -9.10 0.26 -6.14
N LYS A 215 -9.40 -0.96 -6.61
CA LYS A 215 -10.63 -1.24 -7.37
C LYS A 215 -11.86 -0.92 -6.54
N VAL A 216 -13.01 -0.83 -7.18
CA VAL A 216 -14.27 -0.58 -6.47
C VAL A 216 -14.52 -1.71 -5.47
N VAL A 217 -14.77 -1.36 -4.21
CA VAL A 217 -15.26 -2.31 -3.20
C VAL A 217 -16.71 -2.64 -3.55
N GLU A 218 -16.99 -3.91 -3.80
CA GLU A 218 -18.31 -4.39 -4.20
C GLU A 218 -19.21 -4.62 -2.99
N ASP A 219 -18.63 -5.14 -1.90
CA ASP A 219 -19.33 -5.35 -0.63
C ASP A 219 -18.35 -5.49 0.54
N GLY A 220 -18.85 -5.38 1.77
CA GLY A 220 -18.08 -5.57 3.00
C GLY A 220 -17.31 -4.34 3.44
N TYR A 221 -16.22 -4.56 4.19
CA TYR A 221 -15.46 -3.52 4.88
C TYR A 221 -13.97 -3.69 4.66
N ARG A 222 -13.38 -2.86 3.78
CA ARG A 222 -11.96 -2.87 3.49
C ARG A 222 -11.25 -1.80 4.31
N LEU A 223 -10.31 -2.22 5.14
CA LEU A 223 -9.53 -1.35 6.02
C LEU A 223 -8.03 -1.60 5.81
N THR A 224 -7.27 -0.53 5.61
CA THR A 224 -5.82 -0.58 5.46
C THR A 224 -5.15 0.54 6.24
N VAL A 225 -3.91 0.32 6.70
CA VAL A 225 -3.06 1.38 7.26
C VAL A 225 -1.98 1.73 6.26
N ALA A 226 -1.96 2.98 5.80
CA ALA A 226 -0.94 3.52 4.92
C ALA A 226 0.02 4.44 5.69
N GLN A 227 1.32 4.30 5.43
CA GLN A 227 2.34 5.19 5.97
C GLN A 227 3.41 5.45 4.91
N TRP A 228 3.94 6.65 4.89
CA TRP A 228 5.01 7.04 3.96
C TRP A 228 6.27 7.38 4.73
N HIS A 229 7.39 6.95 4.17
CA HIS A 229 8.71 7.06 4.78
C HIS A 229 9.65 7.84 3.88
N ASP A 230 10.38 8.76 4.46
CA ASP A 230 11.52 9.42 3.81
C ASP A 230 12.78 8.59 4.00
N ALA A 231 13.71 8.69 3.08
CA ALA A 231 14.94 7.91 3.09
C ALA A 231 16.09 8.64 2.37
N ILE A 232 17.31 8.28 2.76
CA ILE A 232 18.55 8.60 2.06
C ILE A 232 19.11 7.31 1.44
N LEU A 233 19.69 7.45 0.24
CA LEU A 233 20.37 6.39 -0.50
C LEU A 233 21.85 6.33 -0.10
#